data_bfb7cd8bce472b2310981fa3f5d95ab3
#
_entry.id   bfb7cd8bce472b2310981fa3f5d95ab3
#
_cell.length_a   1.000
_cell.length_b   1.000
_cell.length_c   1.000
_cell.angle_alpha   90.00
_cell.angle_beta   90.00
_cell.angle_gamma   90.00
#
_symmetry.space_group_name_H-M   'P 1'
#
loop_
_entity.id
_entity.type
_entity.pdbx_description
1 polymer ?
#
loop_
_entity_poly.entity_id
_entity_poly.type
_entity_poly.pdbx_seq_one_letter_code
_entity_poly.pdbx_strand_id
1 'polypeptide(L)'
;MTTLFYVTDILLVILLTAVTVKFIRLGNGLEDGPFQVRRKLFICFYILLIVNVLLSATIVHPQGVEVYSFLPVCTLYFVFSVFMMMATAHFGKDYYRNVFIWFLIIQYGFMFLVFSLLCRILGLYEPIFSLEGLFDADNHFIVYGRIYFLTIMLAVYLLMLAVLVESFVSNLRHRKFEPSEYKSRPENDAETINILLYVVVFSASLTTYFYTYILPHIICNVLLGAMVLRSNHTYGRYLKAMRDEVGNRAVYREISEKINQLLEQENDNPIYKSNTNIDEIADAINVGRDDMSSYIYRELGTSFASWICEKKLLRCADQIANTSRKISEIAINTGYMDLPAMSKAFKKRFGVTPSEYRKSNMS
;
A
#
# COMPACT_ATOMS: atom_id res chain seq x y z
N MET A 1 -28.43 -28.11 5.48
CA MET A 1 -27.10 -27.76 4.93
C MET A 1 -27.17 -26.79 3.75
N THR A 2 -27.95 -27.09 2.71
CA THR A 2 -28.12 -26.21 1.52
C THR A 2 -28.65 -24.83 1.88
N THR A 3 -29.62 -24.70 2.77
CA THR A 3 -30.11 -23.40 3.24
C THR A 3 -29.01 -22.57 3.91
N LEU A 4 -28.18 -23.19 4.75
CA LEU A 4 -27.06 -22.53 5.42
C LEU A 4 -25.99 -22.08 4.42
N PHE A 5 -25.73 -22.87 3.37
CA PHE A 5 -24.85 -22.50 2.27
C PHE A 5 -25.32 -21.21 1.59
N TYR A 6 -26.58 -21.14 1.15
CA TYR A 6 -27.12 -19.92 0.52
C TYR A 6 -27.14 -18.72 1.46
N VAL A 7 -27.39 -18.91 2.75
CA VAL A 7 -27.34 -17.82 3.73
C VAL A 7 -25.93 -17.27 3.85
N THR A 8 -24.91 -18.14 3.92
CA THR A 8 -23.51 -17.69 3.99
C THR A 8 -23.07 -16.97 2.71
N ASP A 9 -23.49 -17.44 1.54
CA ASP A 9 -23.20 -16.78 0.26
C ASP A 9 -23.83 -15.40 0.19
N ILE A 10 -25.11 -15.25 0.55
CA ILE A 10 -25.81 -13.97 0.56
C ILE A 10 -25.13 -12.99 1.51
N LEU A 11 -24.82 -13.42 2.73
CA LEU A 11 -24.13 -12.57 3.72
C LEU A 11 -22.76 -12.14 3.22
N LEU A 12 -22.02 -13.03 2.59
CA LEU A 12 -20.69 -12.72 2.02
C LEU A 12 -20.81 -11.72 0.87
N VAL A 13 -21.79 -11.88 -0.04
CA VAL A 13 -22.06 -10.94 -1.14
C VAL A 13 -22.40 -9.55 -0.61
N ILE A 14 -23.26 -9.47 0.41
CA ILE A 14 -23.64 -8.19 1.04
C ILE A 14 -22.38 -7.52 1.64
N LEU A 15 -21.57 -8.27 2.38
CA LEU A 15 -20.34 -7.77 2.98
C LEU A 15 -19.34 -7.27 1.92
N LEU A 16 -19.07 -8.07 0.90
CA LEU A 16 -18.17 -7.72 -0.20
C LEU A 16 -18.64 -6.47 -0.94
N THR A 17 -19.95 -6.37 -1.20
CA THR A 17 -20.54 -5.20 -1.86
C THR A 17 -20.36 -3.95 -1.01
N ALA A 18 -20.65 -4.01 0.28
CA ALA A 18 -20.48 -2.88 1.21
C ALA A 18 -19.03 -2.43 1.28
N VAL A 19 -18.07 -3.37 1.37
CA VAL A 19 -16.64 -3.07 1.39
C VAL A 19 -16.18 -2.48 0.05
N THR A 20 -16.62 -3.02 -1.08
CA THR A 20 -16.30 -2.51 -2.42
C THR A 20 -16.77 -1.07 -2.59
N VAL A 21 -18.02 -0.77 -2.23
CA VAL A 21 -18.57 0.59 -2.28
C VAL A 21 -17.76 1.54 -1.40
N LYS A 22 -17.38 1.10 -0.20
CA LYS A 22 -16.50 1.89 0.68
C LYS A 22 -15.15 2.19 0.03
N PHE A 23 -14.50 1.21 -0.60
CA PHE A 23 -13.22 1.39 -1.30
C PHE A 23 -13.34 2.36 -2.50
N ILE A 24 -14.46 2.32 -3.24
CA ILE A 24 -14.73 3.26 -4.33
C ILE A 24 -14.81 4.70 -3.78
N ARG A 25 -15.54 4.91 -2.67
CA ARG A 25 -15.78 6.24 -2.10
C ARG A 25 -14.55 6.84 -1.41
N LEU A 26 -13.78 6.03 -0.68
CA LEU A 26 -12.69 6.50 0.17
C LEU A 26 -11.45 6.99 -0.59
N GLY A 27 -11.27 6.61 -1.84
CA GLY A 27 -10.06 6.91 -2.60
C GLY A 27 -10.14 8.13 -3.51
N ASN A 28 -11.26 8.84 -3.51
CA ASN A 28 -11.39 10.07 -4.30
C ASN A 28 -10.60 11.20 -3.61
N GLY A 29 -9.59 11.74 -4.28
CA GLY A 29 -8.78 12.85 -3.79
C GLY A 29 -7.38 12.49 -3.26
N LEU A 30 -6.95 11.23 -3.31
CA LEU A 30 -5.57 10.84 -3.02
C LEU A 30 -4.80 10.69 -4.35
N GLU A 31 -3.79 11.53 -4.60
CA GLU A 31 -3.03 11.56 -5.86
C GLU A 31 -1.87 10.53 -5.92
N ASP A 32 -1.63 9.74 -4.87
CA ASP A 32 -0.55 8.76 -4.85
C ASP A 32 -0.80 7.63 -5.87
N GLY A 33 0.00 7.58 -6.93
CA GLY A 33 -0.11 6.62 -8.03
C GLY A 33 -0.08 5.14 -7.60
N PRO A 34 0.88 4.70 -6.77
CA PRO A 34 0.95 3.32 -6.28
C PRO A 34 -0.26 2.92 -5.43
N PHE A 35 -0.78 3.85 -4.63
CA PHE A 35 -1.98 3.64 -3.84
C PHE A 35 -3.21 3.45 -4.72
N GLN A 36 -3.41 4.30 -5.73
CA GLN A 36 -4.54 4.21 -6.65
C GLN A 36 -4.57 2.89 -7.42
N VAL A 37 -3.41 2.39 -7.83
CA VAL A 37 -3.30 1.09 -8.50
C VAL A 37 -3.70 -0.04 -7.56
N ARG A 38 -3.16 -0.08 -6.35
CA ARG A 38 -3.53 -1.10 -5.34
C ARG A 38 -5.03 -1.07 -5.04
N ARG A 39 -5.61 0.12 -4.87
CA ARG A 39 -7.05 0.29 -4.68
C ARG A 39 -7.87 -0.29 -5.82
N LYS A 40 -7.50 -0.01 -7.08
CA LYS A 40 -8.19 -0.55 -8.25
C LYS A 40 -8.11 -2.08 -8.30
N LEU A 41 -6.95 -2.65 -7.95
CA LEU A 41 -6.79 -4.09 -7.87
C LEU A 41 -7.66 -4.71 -6.76
N PHE A 42 -7.77 -4.08 -5.59
CA PHE A 42 -8.69 -4.53 -4.52
C PHE A 42 -10.15 -4.49 -4.96
N ILE A 43 -10.58 -3.41 -5.61
CA ILE A 43 -11.95 -3.29 -6.14
C ILE A 43 -12.22 -4.40 -7.16
N CYS A 44 -11.32 -4.60 -8.11
CA CYS A 44 -11.43 -5.66 -9.12
C CYS A 44 -11.49 -7.05 -8.46
N PHE A 45 -10.63 -7.31 -7.50
CA PHE A 45 -10.61 -8.54 -6.71
C PHE A 45 -11.94 -8.81 -6.02
N TYR A 46 -12.52 -7.84 -5.32
CA TYR A 46 -13.79 -8.02 -4.63
C TYR A 46 -14.97 -8.20 -5.60
N ILE A 47 -14.98 -7.48 -6.73
CA ILE A 47 -16.01 -7.68 -7.77
C ILE A 47 -15.94 -9.09 -8.32
N LEU A 48 -14.76 -9.58 -8.68
CA LEU A 48 -14.58 -10.96 -9.17
C LEU A 48 -14.98 -12.00 -8.11
N LEU A 49 -14.69 -11.71 -6.85
CA LEU A 49 -15.07 -12.58 -5.75
C LEU A 49 -16.58 -12.63 -5.55
N ILE A 50 -17.29 -11.50 -5.68
CA ILE A 50 -18.76 -11.46 -5.68
C ILE A 50 -19.31 -12.34 -6.81
N VAL A 51 -18.78 -12.17 -8.01
CA VAL A 51 -19.20 -13.00 -9.17
C VAL A 51 -18.95 -14.49 -8.90
N ASN A 52 -17.78 -14.84 -8.34
CA ASN A 52 -17.47 -16.22 -8.00
C ASN A 52 -18.47 -16.80 -6.97
N VAL A 53 -18.77 -16.06 -5.90
CA VAL A 53 -19.73 -16.49 -4.88
C VAL A 53 -21.15 -16.64 -5.46
N LEU A 54 -21.57 -15.72 -6.32
CA LEU A 54 -22.88 -15.84 -7.00
C LEU A 54 -22.95 -17.06 -7.92
N LEU A 55 -21.85 -17.37 -8.61
CA LEU A 55 -21.77 -18.55 -9.47
C LEU A 55 -21.63 -19.86 -8.67
N SER A 56 -21.17 -19.81 -7.42
CA SER A 56 -21.12 -20.98 -6.54
C SER A 56 -22.52 -21.58 -6.30
N ALA A 57 -23.56 -20.75 -6.32
CA ALA A 57 -24.94 -21.21 -6.24
C ALA A 57 -25.35 -22.15 -7.38
N THR A 58 -24.68 -22.09 -8.54
CA THR A 58 -24.97 -22.92 -9.72
C THR A 58 -24.45 -24.35 -9.61
N ILE A 59 -23.55 -24.61 -8.64
CA ILE A 59 -22.97 -25.95 -8.44
C ILE A 59 -23.78 -26.82 -7.47
N VAL A 60 -24.79 -26.25 -6.81
CA VAL A 60 -25.63 -26.98 -5.86
C VAL A 60 -26.85 -27.52 -6.57
N HIS A 61 -26.95 -28.83 -6.64
CA HIS A 61 -28.06 -29.57 -7.26
C HIS A 61 -28.79 -30.43 -6.22
N PRO A 62 -30.02 -30.87 -6.50
CA PRO A 62 -30.72 -31.81 -5.62
C PRO A 62 -29.97 -33.13 -5.37
N GLN A 63 -29.10 -33.50 -6.32
CA GLN A 63 -28.29 -34.73 -6.29
C GLN A 63 -26.97 -34.55 -5.50
N GLY A 64 -26.57 -33.32 -5.23
CA GLY A 64 -25.32 -33.00 -4.53
C GLY A 64 -24.67 -31.71 -5.02
N VAL A 65 -23.40 -31.53 -4.66
CA VAL A 65 -22.58 -30.41 -5.14
C VAL A 65 -21.79 -30.87 -6.37
N GLU A 66 -21.93 -30.13 -7.46
CA GLU A 66 -21.15 -30.39 -8.68
C GLU A 66 -19.66 -30.12 -8.44
N VAL A 67 -18.81 -31.08 -8.72
CA VAL A 67 -17.35 -30.93 -8.73
C VAL A 67 -16.87 -30.60 -10.13
N TYR A 68 -15.76 -29.84 -10.20
CA TYR A 68 -15.14 -29.42 -11.45
C TYR A 68 -16.05 -28.58 -12.36
N SER A 69 -17.01 -27.85 -11.79
CA SER A 69 -17.86 -26.95 -12.56
C SER A 69 -17.05 -25.83 -13.22
N PHE A 70 -17.25 -25.63 -14.51
CA PHE A 70 -16.45 -24.74 -15.33
C PHE A 70 -16.55 -23.27 -14.90
N LEU A 71 -17.76 -22.75 -14.66
CA LEU A 71 -17.95 -21.31 -14.41
C LEU A 71 -17.33 -20.84 -13.07
N PRO A 72 -17.61 -21.48 -11.92
CA PRO A 72 -16.97 -21.12 -10.67
C PRO A 72 -15.44 -21.28 -10.70
N VAL A 73 -14.93 -22.34 -11.36
CA VAL A 73 -13.48 -22.56 -11.49
C VAL A 73 -12.83 -21.48 -12.33
N CYS A 74 -13.45 -21.07 -13.45
CA CYS A 74 -12.96 -19.96 -14.28
C CYS A 74 -12.91 -18.63 -13.53
N THR A 75 -13.97 -18.30 -12.80
CA THR A 75 -13.99 -17.05 -12.01
C THR A 75 -13.00 -17.10 -10.86
N LEU A 76 -12.83 -18.24 -10.20
CA LEU A 76 -11.81 -18.43 -9.17
C LEU A 76 -10.39 -18.22 -9.73
N TYR A 77 -10.12 -18.66 -10.95
CA TYR A 77 -8.85 -18.38 -11.64
C TYR A 77 -8.58 -16.88 -11.76
N PHE A 78 -9.58 -16.08 -12.19
CA PHE A 78 -9.45 -14.64 -12.28
C PHE A 78 -9.31 -13.98 -10.90
N VAL A 79 -10.10 -14.38 -9.92
CA VAL A 79 -9.99 -13.91 -8.53
C VAL A 79 -8.58 -14.10 -8.01
N PHE A 80 -8.04 -15.29 -8.19
CA PHE A 80 -6.70 -15.64 -7.75
C PHE A 80 -5.63 -14.84 -8.49
N SER A 81 -5.74 -14.71 -9.81
CA SER A 81 -4.78 -13.95 -10.62
C SER A 81 -4.70 -12.50 -10.21
N VAL A 82 -5.84 -11.83 -10.00
CA VAL A 82 -5.88 -10.43 -9.54
C VAL A 82 -5.34 -10.31 -8.11
N PHE A 83 -5.68 -11.26 -7.23
CA PHE A 83 -5.12 -11.32 -5.88
C PHE A 83 -3.59 -11.41 -5.90
N MET A 84 -3.02 -12.26 -6.74
CA MET A 84 -1.57 -12.42 -6.84
C MET A 84 -0.88 -11.16 -7.39
N MET A 85 -1.49 -10.45 -8.35
CA MET A 85 -0.98 -9.16 -8.82
C MET A 85 -0.98 -8.12 -7.69
N MET A 86 -2.01 -8.10 -6.87
CA MET A 86 -2.11 -7.23 -5.71
C MET A 86 -1.06 -7.58 -4.65
N ALA A 87 -0.89 -8.87 -4.35
CA ALA A 87 0.04 -9.36 -3.34
C ALA A 87 1.51 -9.09 -3.74
N THR A 88 1.87 -9.31 -5.01
CA THR A 88 3.22 -9.01 -5.51
C THR A 88 3.49 -7.50 -5.54
N ALA A 89 2.49 -6.68 -5.86
CA ALA A 89 2.60 -5.22 -5.79
C ALA A 89 2.86 -4.72 -4.34
N HIS A 90 2.28 -5.39 -3.34
CA HIS A 90 2.57 -5.09 -1.92
C HIS A 90 4.05 -5.31 -1.57
N PHE A 91 4.69 -6.32 -2.16
CA PHE A 91 6.12 -6.61 -1.98
C PHE A 91 7.05 -5.84 -2.93
N GLY A 92 6.55 -4.78 -3.58
CA GLY A 92 7.35 -3.91 -4.45
C GLY A 92 7.64 -4.48 -5.83
N LYS A 93 6.89 -5.49 -6.28
CA LYS A 93 7.01 -6.05 -7.63
C LYS A 93 5.89 -5.57 -8.53
N ASP A 94 6.23 -4.84 -9.59
CA ASP A 94 5.28 -4.19 -10.49
C ASP A 94 4.77 -5.12 -11.62
N TYR A 95 4.55 -6.41 -11.33
CA TYR A 95 4.05 -7.38 -12.34
C TYR A 95 2.70 -6.97 -12.93
N TYR A 96 1.89 -6.23 -12.20
CA TYR A 96 0.62 -5.69 -12.68
C TYR A 96 0.78 -4.70 -13.86
N ARG A 97 1.99 -4.16 -14.08
CA ARG A 97 2.29 -3.29 -15.22
C ARG A 97 2.63 -4.08 -16.49
N ASN A 98 2.90 -5.37 -16.37
CA ASN A 98 3.31 -6.20 -17.49
C ASN A 98 2.07 -6.62 -18.31
N VAL A 99 1.90 -5.99 -19.46
CA VAL A 99 0.78 -6.25 -20.40
C VAL A 99 0.78 -7.71 -20.87
N PHE A 100 1.94 -8.34 -21.02
CA PHE A 100 2.05 -9.72 -21.45
C PHE A 100 1.48 -10.70 -20.41
N ILE A 101 1.69 -10.45 -19.11
CA ILE A 101 1.11 -11.26 -18.04
C ILE A 101 -0.42 -11.15 -18.07
N TRP A 102 -0.97 -9.93 -18.20
CA TRP A 102 -2.41 -9.74 -18.33
C TRP A 102 -2.98 -10.42 -19.57
N PHE A 103 -2.26 -10.33 -20.69
CA PHE A 103 -2.66 -11.02 -21.91
C PHE A 103 -2.78 -12.53 -21.70
N LEU A 104 -1.78 -13.18 -21.06
CA LEU A 104 -1.82 -14.60 -20.75
C LEU A 104 -2.99 -14.97 -19.83
N ILE A 105 -3.21 -14.17 -18.77
CA ILE A 105 -4.33 -14.39 -17.83
C ILE A 105 -5.67 -14.31 -18.55
N ILE A 106 -5.87 -13.25 -19.34
CA ILE A 106 -7.14 -13.00 -20.04
C ILE A 106 -7.36 -14.06 -21.12
N GLN A 107 -6.35 -14.34 -21.92
CA GLN A 107 -6.44 -15.34 -22.99
C GLN A 107 -6.83 -16.72 -22.46
N TYR A 108 -6.14 -17.16 -21.41
CA TYR A 108 -6.41 -18.46 -20.81
C TYR A 108 -7.82 -18.52 -20.20
N GLY A 109 -8.20 -17.53 -19.41
CA GLY A 109 -9.54 -17.44 -18.83
C GLY A 109 -10.64 -17.35 -19.90
N PHE A 110 -10.39 -16.60 -20.98
CA PHE A 110 -11.32 -16.49 -22.11
C PHE A 110 -11.48 -17.84 -22.84
N MET A 111 -10.38 -18.54 -23.13
CA MET A 111 -10.44 -19.88 -23.74
C MET A 111 -11.27 -20.84 -22.88
N PHE A 112 -11.06 -20.83 -21.55
CA PHE A 112 -11.81 -21.65 -20.63
C PHE A 112 -13.31 -21.30 -20.59
N LEU A 113 -13.64 -20.00 -20.59
CA LEU A 113 -15.02 -19.53 -20.66
C LEU A 113 -15.70 -19.96 -21.96
N VAL A 114 -15.05 -19.77 -23.11
CA VAL A 114 -15.57 -20.14 -24.43
C VAL A 114 -15.80 -21.67 -24.48
N PHE A 115 -14.84 -22.45 -24.01
CA PHE A 115 -15.00 -23.92 -23.96
C PHE A 115 -16.21 -24.31 -23.10
N SER A 116 -16.36 -23.73 -21.92
CA SER A 116 -17.48 -23.96 -21.00
C SER A 116 -18.83 -23.62 -21.65
N LEU A 117 -18.93 -22.47 -22.33
CA LEU A 117 -20.15 -22.05 -23.02
C LEU A 117 -20.49 -22.96 -24.22
N LEU A 118 -19.48 -23.33 -25.01
CA LEU A 118 -19.67 -24.24 -26.13
C LEU A 118 -20.18 -25.59 -25.66
N CYS A 119 -19.64 -26.17 -24.60
CA CYS A 119 -20.12 -27.42 -24.02
C CYS A 119 -21.61 -27.34 -23.62
N ARG A 120 -22.05 -26.21 -23.06
CA ARG A 120 -23.45 -25.98 -22.68
C ARG A 120 -24.36 -25.81 -23.91
N ILE A 121 -23.94 -25.02 -24.91
CA ILE A 121 -24.71 -24.74 -26.14
C ILE A 121 -24.90 -26.05 -26.95
N LEU A 122 -23.87 -26.89 -27.02
CA LEU A 122 -23.90 -28.11 -27.76
C LEU A 122 -24.61 -29.26 -26.99
N GLY A 123 -25.12 -29.00 -25.78
CA GLY A 123 -25.77 -30.00 -24.95
C GLY A 123 -24.83 -31.10 -24.44
N LEU A 124 -23.53 -30.87 -24.51
CA LEU A 124 -22.50 -31.80 -24.07
C LEU A 124 -22.20 -31.68 -22.57
N TYR A 125 -22.79 -30.69 -21.90
CA TYR A 125 -22.52 -30.43 -20.49
C TYR A 125 -23.20 -31.46 -19.60
N GLU A 126 -22.39 -32.19 -18.83
CA GLU A 126 -22.84 -33.17 -17.86
C GLU A 126 -22.36 -32.78 -16.46
N PRO A 127 -23.28 -32.62 -15.48
CA PRO A 127 -22.88 -32.32 -14.09
C PRO A 127 -22.25 -33.57 -13.46
N ILE A 128 -21.12 -33.38 -12.78
CA ILE A 128 -20.35 -34.46 -12.15
C ILE A 128 -20.34 -34.22 -10.64
N PHE A 129 -20.70 -35.27 -9.87
CA PHE A 129 -20.86 -35.13 -8.41
C PHE A 129 -19.81 -35.91 -7.61
N SER A 130 -18.89 -36.62 -8.27
CA SER A 130 -17.78 -37.31 -7.61
C SER A 130 -16.55 -37.40 -8.50
N LEU A 131 -15.39 -37.66 -7.91
CA LEU A 131 -14.16 -37.89 -8.65
C LEU A 131 -14.27 -39.17 -9.53
N GLU A 132 -14.93 -40.21 -9.02
CA GLU A 132 -15.18 -41.44 -9.76
C GLU A 132 -16.07 -41.14 -10.97
N GLY A 133 -17.18 -40.41 -10.78
CA GLY A 133 -18.07 -40.00 -11.85
C GLY A 133 -17.40 -39.15 -12.94
N LEU A 134 -16.26 -38.52 -12.65
CA LEU A 134 -15.49 -37.84 -13.67
C LEU A 134 -14.91 -38.81 -14.72
N PHE A 135 -14.48 -39.99 -14.29
CA PHE A 135 -13.90 -41.02 -15.18
C PHE A 135 -14.93 -41.90 -15.82
N ASP A 136 -16.12 -42.00 -15.23
CA ASP A 136 -17.26 -42.80 -15.72
C ASP A 136 -18.17 -42.02 -16.67
N ALA A 137 -17.94 -40.74 -16.89
CA ALA A 137 -18.74 -39.88 -17.76
C ALA A 137 -18.68 -40.36 -19.23
N ASP A 138 -19.84 -40.41 -19.91
CA ASP A 138 -19.95 -40.90 -21.29
C ASP A 138 -19.18 -40.04 -22.29
N ASN A 139 -19.01 -38.73 -22.00
CA ASN A 139 -18.37 -37.81 -22.91
C ASN A 139 -16.89 -37.55 -22.53
N HIS A 140 -16.01 -38.43 -22.97
CA HIS A 140 -14.57 -38.35 -22.73
C HIS A 140 -13.94 -37.02 -23.16
N PHE A 141 -14.46 -36.35 -24.20
CA PHE A 141 -13.92 -35.03 -24.63
C PHE A 141 -14.08 -33.96 -23.54
N ILE A 142 -15.23 -33.96 -22.86
CA ILE A 142 -15.49 -33.02 -21.76
C ILE A 142 -14.62 -33.35 -20.54
N VAL A 143 -14.48 -34.63 -20.25
CA VAL A 143 -13.62 -35.12 -19.15
C VAL A 143 -12.18 -34.65 -19.35
N TYR A 144 -11.62 -34.91 -20.52
CA TYR A 144 -10.26 -34.47 -20.85
C TYR A 144 -10.14 -32.95 -20.87
N GLY A 145 -11.13 -32.21 -21.37
CA GLY A 145 -11.18 -30.76 -21.32
C GLY A 145 -11.16 -30.23 -19.89
N ARG A 146 -11.96 -30.81 -18.98
CA ARG A 146 -11.96 -30.42 -17.55
C ARG A 146 -10.60 -30.68 -16.89
N ILE A 147 -10.04 -31.87 -17.07
CA ILE A 147 -8.74 -32.25 -16.53
C ILE A 147 -7.65 -31.33 -17.07
N TYR A 148 -7.63 -31.03 -18.37
CA TYR A 148 -6.67 -30.16 -18.99
C TYR A 148 -6.70 -28.73 -18.37
N PHE A 149 -7.89 -28.12 -18.30
CA PHE A 149 -8.03 -26.77 -17.73
C PHE A 149 -7.68 -26.71 -16.24
N LEU A 150 -8.08 -27.72 -15.47
CA LEU A 150 -7.72 -27.82 -14.04
C LEU A 150 -6.21 -27.97 -13.83
N THR A 151 -5.56 -28.79 -14.65
CA THR A 151 -4.10 -29.00 -14.56
C THR A 151 -3.35 -27.72 -14.86
N ILE A 152 -3.74 -26.97 -15.91
CA ILE A 152 -3.10 -25.68 -16.21
C ILE A 152 -3.41 -24.66 -15.11
N MET A 153 -4.63 -24.61 -14.59
CA MET A 153 -4.98 -23.72 -13.49
C MET A 153 -4.11 -23.99 -12.25
N LEU A 154 -3.92 -25.27 -11.92
CA LEU A 154 -3.06 -25.67 -10.81
C LEU A 154 -1.60 -25.28 -11.08
N ALA A 155 -1.08 -25.49 -12.29
CA ALA A 155 0.27 -25.11 -12.66
C ALA A 155 0.48 -23.60 -12.56
N VAL A 156 -0.47 -22.81 -13.06
CA VAL A 156 -0.43 -21.33 -12.94
C VAL A 156 -0.51 -20.90 -11.47
N TYR A 157 -1.36 -21.56 -10.67
CA TYR A 157 -1.44 -21.30 -9.23
C TYR A 157 -0.10 -21.54 -8.54
N LEU A 158 0.54 -22.67 -8.78
CA LEU A 158 1.84 -23.00 -8.17
C LEU A 158 2.94 -22.04 -8.62
N LEU A 159 2.96 -21.66 -9.89
CA LEU A 159 3.90 -20.67 -10.41
C LEU A 159 3.72 -19.31 -9.72
N MET A 160 2.49 -18.83 -9.62
CA MET A 160 2.17 -17.57 -8.94
C MET A 160 2.53 -17.62 -7.46
N LEU A 161 2.28 -18.75 -6.79
CA LEU A 161 2.68 -18.95 -5.40
C LEU A 161 4.21 -18.88 -5.24
N ALA A 162 4.97 -19.50 -6.14
CA ALA A 162 6.43 -19.41 -6.14
C ALA A 162 6.93 -17.96 -6.29
N VAL A 163 6.33 -17.20 -7.22
CA VAL A 163 6.63 -15.76 -7.41
C VAL A 163 6.29 -14.94 -6.16
N LEU A 164 5.19 -15.26 -5.47
CA LEU A 164 4.82 -14.59 -4.23
C LEU A 164 5.82 -14.88 -3.11
N VAL A 165 6.22 -16.15 -2.96
CA VAL A 165 7.23 -16.56 -1.96
C VAL A 165 8.58 -15.87 -2.25
N GLU A 166 9.02 -15.84 -3.49
CA GLU A 166 10.25 -15.12 -3.89
C GLU A 166 10.15 -13.63 -3.54
N SER A 167 9.03 -12.99 -3.89
CA SER A 167 8.79 -11.57 -3.60
C SER A 167 8.81 -11.29 -2.09
N PHE A 168 8.20 -12.16 -1.30
CA PHE A 168 8.20 -12.07 0.16
C PHE A 168 9.60 -12.24 0.75
N VAL A 169 10.35 -13.26 0.32
CA VAL A 169 11.73 -13.52 0.77
C VAL A 169 12.66 -12.37 0.38
N SER A 170 12.53 -11.86 -0.85
CA SER A 170 13.28 -10.68 -1.31
C SER A 170 13.01 -9.47 -0.42
N ASN A 171 11.75 -9.20 -0.10
CA ASN A 171 11.35 -8.11 0.79
C ASN A 171 11.94 -8.27 2.21
N LEU A 172 11.90 -9.48 2.79
CA LEU A 172 12.52 -9.77 4.09
C LEU A 172 14.04 -9.54 4.06
N ARG A 173 14.70 -9.89 2.96
CA ARG A 173 16.14 -9.69 2.78
C ARG A 173 16.49 -8.21 2.73
N HIS A 174 15.76 -7.39 1.95
CA HIS A 174 15.94 -5.93 1.91
C HIS A 174 15.75 -5.29 3.28
N ARG A 175 14.70 -5.67 4.02
CA ARG A 175 14.48 -5.19 5.40
C ARG A 175 15.67 -5.44 6.33
N LYS A 176 16.38 -6.55 6.14
CA LYS A 176 17.54 -6.92 6.98
C LYS A 176 18.79 -6.13 6.63
N PHE A 177 19.02 -5.79 5.35
CA PHE A 177 20.23 -5.14 4.87
C PHE A 177 20.15 -3.61 4.83
N GLU A 178 18.96 -3.03 4.72
CA GLU A 178 18.72 -1.57 4.66
C GLU A 178 17.62 -1.12 5.64
N PRO A 179 17.86 -1.27 6.96
CA PRO A 179 16.84 -0.95 7.96
C PRO A 179 16.52 0.56 8.05
N SER A 180 17.41 1.45 7.55
CA SER A 180 17.22 2.90 7.58
C SER A 180 16.20 3.42 6.55
N GLU A 181 16.07 2.77 5.38
CA GLU A 181 15.07 3.12 4.37
C GLU A 181 13.71 2.48 4.66
N TYR A 182 13.70 1.35 5.35
CA TYR A 182 12.50 0.61 5.67
C TYR A 182 11.98 0.96 7.07
N LYS A 183 11.43 2.14 7.23
CA LYS A 183 10.61 2.43 8.42
C LYS A 183 9.37 1.55 8.32
N SER A 184 9.41 0.36 8.96
CA SER A 184 8.29 -0.58 8.98
C SER A 184 7.07 0.13 9.54
N ARG A 185 6.12 0.47 8.68
CA ARG A 185 4.81 0.94 9.13
C ARG A 185 4.09 -0.29 9.66
N PRO A 186 3.57 -0.28 10.90
CA PRO A 186 2.85 -1.42 11.46
C PRO A 186 1.67 -1.87 10.59
N GLU A 187 1.14 -0.96 9.75
CA GLU A 187 0.11 -1.26 8.76
C GLU A 187 0.60 -2.19 7.65
N ASN A 188 1.87 -2.07 7.21
CA ASN A 188 2.45 -2.96 6.19
C ASN A 188 2.60 -4.38 6.71
N ASP A 189 2.97 -4.55 7.98
CA ASP A 189 3.10 -5.88 8.59
C ASP A 189 1.73 -6.55 8.75
N ALA A 190 0.71 -5.78 9.14
CA ALA A 190 -0.66 -6.27 9.21
C ALA A 190 -1.22 -6.66 7.83
N GLU A 191 -0.88 -5.93 6.77
CA GLU A 191 -1.26 -6.25 5.38
C GLU A 191 -0.53 -7.50 4.88
N THR A 192 0.75 -7.66 5.20
CA THR A 192 1.52 -8.89 4.91
C THR A 192 0.85 -10.11 5.52
N ILE A 193 0.44 -10.04 6.79
CA ILE A 193 -0.29 -11.12 7.46
C ILE A 193 -1.62 -11.41 6.75
N ASN A 194 -2.35 -10.38 6.35
CA ASN A 194 -3.60 -10.56 5.61
C ASN A 194 -3.37 -11.29 4.28
N ILE A 195 -2.33 -10.93 3.52
CA ILE A 195 -1.98 -11.59 2.25
C ILE A 195 -1.69 -13.07 2.49
N LEU A 196 -0.89 -13.41 3.49
CA LEU A 196 -0.58 -14.80 3.83
C LEU A 196 -1.84 -15.59 4.22
N LEU A 197 -2.74 -14.99 5.01
CA LEU A 197 -4.02 -15.61 5.37
C LEU A 197 -4.91 -15.84 4.13
N TYR A 198 -4.96 -14.88 3.18
CA TYR A 198 -5.70 -15.06 1.92
C TYR A 198 -5.15 -16.24 1.12
N VAL A 199 -3.83 -16.39 1.04
CA VAL A 199 -3.21 -17.56 0.36
C VAL A 199 -3.71 -18.86 0.98
N VAL A 200 -3.73 -18.95 2.33
CA VAL A 200 -4.21 -20.15 3.03
C VAL A 200 -5.69 -20.43 2.72
N VAL A 201 -6.56 -19.40 2.80
CA VAL A 201 -7.99 -19.59 2.54
C VAL A 201 -8.25 -19.91 1.07
N PHE A 202 -7.55 -19.31 0.12
CA PHE A 202 -7.68 -19.67 -1.30
C PHE A 202 -7.18 -21.07 -1.58
N SER A 203 -6.09 -21.51 -0.96
CA SER A 203 -5.63 -22.90 -1.07
C SER A 203 -6.70 -23.88 -0.54
N ALA A 204 -7.30 -23.55 0.59
CA ALA A 204 -8.41 -24.34 1.14
C ALA A 204 -9.66 -24.29 0.24
N SER A 205 -10.00 -23.12 -0.31
CA SER A 205 -11.13 -22.99 -1.24
C SER A 205 -10.92 -23.80 -2.52
N LEU A 206 -9.70 -23.82 -3.05
CA LEU A 206 -9.38 -24.64 -4.23
C LEU A 206 -9.65 -26.12 -3.96
N THR A 207 -9.29 -26.61 -2.77
CA THR A 207 -9.54 -28.02 -2.41
C THR A 207 -11.04 -28.33 -2.29
N THR A 208 -11.88 -27.36 -1.92
CA THR A 208 -13.33 -27.59 -1.79
C THR A 208 -14.01 -27.92 -3.12
N TYR A 209 -13.45 -27.48 -4.27
CA TYR A 209 -13.96 -27.83 -5.58
C TYR A 209 -13.73 -29.32 -5.97
N PHE A 210 -12.86 -30.01 -5.21
CA PHE A 210 -12.62 -31.46 -5.37
C PHE A 210 -13.51 -32.33 -4.48
N TYR A 211 -14.24 -31.72 -3.54
CA TYR A 211 -15.08 -32.44 -2.60
C TYR A 211 -16.55 -32.09 -2.78
N THR A 212 -17.41 -33.12 -2.69
CA THR A 212 -18.86 -32.99 -2.82
C THR A 212 -19.58 -32.46 -1.58
N TYR A 213 -18.82 -32.08 -0.53
CA TYR A 213 -19.40 -31.69 0.75
C TYR A 213 -19.62 -30.18 0.85
N ILE A 214 -20.85 -29.80 1.24
CA ILE A 214 -21.26 -28.40 1.43
C ILE A 214 -20.51 -27.74 2.62
N LEU A 215 -20.19 -28.50 3.66
CA LEU A 215 -19.58 -27.97 4.89
C LEU A 215 -18.24 -27.25 4.66
N PRO A 216 -17.27 -27.77 3.87
CA PRO A 216 -16.05 -27.02 3.54
C PRO A 216 -16.32 -25.68 2.88
N HIS A 217 -17.29 -25.58 1.96
CA HIS A 217 -17.66 -24.30 1.34
C HIS A 217 -18.16 -23.27 2.36
N ILE A 218 -19.04 -23.69 3.28
CA ILE A 218 -19.55 -22.83 4.35
C ILE A 218 -18.39 -22.31 5.21
N ILE A 219 -17.46 -23.19 5.61
CA ILE A 219 -16.30 -22.84 6.40
C ILE A 219 -15.43 -21.81 5.66
N CYS A 220 -15.14 -22.07 4.37
CA CYS A 220 -14.36 -21.14 3.53
C CYS A 220 -15.04 -19.78 3.40
N ASN A 221 -16.35 -19.72 3.21
CA ASN A 221 -17.10 -18.46 3.12
C ASN A 221 -17.05 -17.67 4.43
N VAL A 222 -17.17 -18.32 5.57
CA VAL A 222 -17.05 -17.66 6.90
C VAL A 222 -15.64 -17.14 7.11
N LEU A 223 -14.61 -17.93 6.82
CA LEU A 223 -13.21 -17.51 6.91
C LEU A 223 -12.93 -16.33 5.98
N LEU A 224 -13.40 -16.39 4.75
CA LEU A 224 -13.25 -15.32 3.77
C LEU A 224 -13.93 -14.04 4.24
N GLY A 225 -15.14 -14.12 4.77
CA GLY A 225 -15.85 -12.98 5.36
C GLY A 225 -15.06 -12.34 6.52
N ALA A 226 -14.54 -13.15 7.43
CA ALA A 226 -13.70 -12.66 8.53
C ALA A 226 -12.44 -11.94 8.01
N MET A 227 -11.82 -12.46 6.95
CA MET A 227 -10.64 -11.86 6.34
C MET A 227 -10.96 -10.56 5.62
N VAL A 228 -12.09 -10.47 4.93
CA VAL A 228 -12.56 -9.22 4.29
C VAL A 228 -12.75 -8.14 5.34
N LEU A 229 -13.37 -8.47 6.48
CA LEU A 229 -13.53 -7.53 7.61
C LEU A 229 -12.19 -7.07 8.17
N ARG A 230 -11.25 -8.00 8.39
CA ARG A 230 -9.91 -7.69 8.87
C ARG A 230 -9.14 -6.79 7.89
N SER A 231 -9.14 -7.13 6.58
CA SER A 231 -8.51 -6.32 5.53
C SER A 231 -9.12 -4.92 5.46
N ASN A 232 -10.44 -4.81 5.54
CA ASN A 232 -11.13 -3.53 5.54
C ASN A 232 -10.72 -2.65 6.74
N HIS A 233 -10.56 -3.22 7.93
CA HIS A 233 -10.07 -2.51 9.11
C HIS A 233 -8.62 -2.04 8.94
N THR A 234 -7.73 -2.92 8.47
CA THR A 234 -6.31 -2.60 8.24
C THR A 234 -6.15 -1.52 7.18
N TYR A 235 -6.89 -1.65 6.07
CA TYR A 235 -6.87 -0.67 4.99
C TYR A 235 -7.46 0.68 5.41
N GLY A 236 -8.48 0.69 6.25
CA GLY A 236 -9.03 1.93 6.81
C GLY A 236 -8.01 2.72 7.64
N ARG A 237 -7.19 2.03 8.43
CA ARG A 237 -6.07 2.65 9.19
C ARG A 237 -5.00 3.19 8.25
N TYR A 238 -4.63 2.42 7.24
CA TYR A 238 -3.67 2.83 6.23
C TYR A 238 -4.12 4.10 5.49
N LEU A 239 -5.39 4.15 5.06
CA LEU A 239 -5.97 5.33 4.41
C LEU A 239 -5.95 6.57 5.30
N LYS A 240 -6.28 6.40 6.58
CA LYS A 240 -6.23 7.50 7.55
C LYS A 240 -4.79 8.02 7.69
N ALA A 241 -3.83 7.12 7.89
CA ALA A 241 -2.43 7.49 8.01
C ALA A 241 -1.90 8.21 6.76
N MET A 242 -2.28 7.76 5.55
CA MET A 242 -1.90 8.43 4.30
C MET A 242 -2.55 9.80 4.14
N ARG A 243 -3.83 9.94 4.50
CA ARG A 243 -4.51 11.25 4.45
C ARG A 243 -3.88 12.24 5.39
N ASP A 244 -3.52 11.79 6.60
CA ASP A 244 -2.82 12.61 7.60
C ASP A 244 -1.43 13.01 7.06
N GLU A 245 -0.72 12.10 6.38
CA GLU A 245 0.59 12.38 5.77
C GLU A 245 0.48 13.37 4.60
N VAL A 246 -0.50 13.21 3.72
CA VAL A 246 -0.74 14.16 2.61
C VAL A 246 -1.15 15.54 3.16
N GLY A 247 -2.02 15.57 4.15
CA GLY A 247 -2.38 16.82 4.84
C GLY A 247 -1.16 17.50 5.46
N ASN A 248 -0.32 16.73 6.16
CA ASN A 248 0.91 17.25 6.76
C ASN A 248 1.90 17.78 5.70
N ARG A 249 2.05 17.12 4.55
CA ARG A 249 2.93 17.59 3.47
C ARG A 249 2.48 18.93 2.89
N ALA A 250 1.17 19.14 2.72
CA ALA A 250 0.65 20.42 2.25
C ALA A 250 0.95 21.54 3.28
N VAL A 251 0.68 21.26 4.56
CA VAL A 251 1.00 22.18 5.66
C VAL A 251 2.52 22.45 5.73
N TYR A 252 3.34 21.42 5.61
CA TYR A 252 4.81 21.58 5.66
C TYR A 252 5.35 22.38 4.48
N ARG A 253 4.77 22.25 3.29
CA ARG A 253 5.13 23.10 2.15
C ARG A 253 4.80 24.57 2.43
N GLU A 254 3.60 24.84 2.91
CA GLU A 254 3.17 26.18 3.29
C GLU A 254 4.09 26.79 4.36
N ILE A 255 4.43 26.02 5.41
CA ILE A 255 5.35 26.44 6.45
C ILE A 255 6.73 26.75 5.86
N SER A 256 7.26 25.90 4.97
CA SER A 256 8.54 26.10 4.31
C SER A 256 8.58 27.39 3.50
N GLU A 257 7.53 27.67 2.72
CA GLU A 257 7.41 28.89 1.93
C GLU A 257 7.37 30.14 2.83
N LYS A 258 6.56 30.11 3.91
CA LYS A 258 6.47 31.22 4.87
C LYS A 258 7.78 31.44 5.63
N ILE A 259 8.48 30.37 6.01
CA ILE A 259 9.81 30.46 6.64
C ILE A 259 10.82 31.11 5.67
N ASN A 260 10.82 30.74 4.40
CA ASN A 260 11.71 31.34 3.42
C ASN A 260 11.42 32.83 3.24
N GLN A 261 10.14 33.21 3.17
CA GLN A 261 9.75 34.64 3.16
C GLN A 261 10.19 35.38 4.43
N LEU A 262 10.08 34.76 5.61
CA LEU A 262 10.54 35.33 6.87
C LEU A 262 12.08 35.50 6.89
N LEU A 263 12.84 34.54 6.34
CA LEU A 263 14.29 34.60 6.25
C LEU A 263 14.79 35.73 5.34
N GLU A 264 14.01 36.15 4.36
CA GLU A 264 14.31 37.28 3.47
C GLU A 264 14.09 38.67 4.15
N GLN A 265 13.34 38.71 5.26
CA GLN A 265 13.12 39.95 5.99
C GLN A 265 14.39 40.38 6.73
N GLU A 266 14.84 41.63 6.46
CA GLU A 266 16.03 42.16 7.08
C GLU A 266 15.80 42.74 8.47
N ASN A 267 14.63 43.35 8.69
CA ASN A 267 14.30 44.05 9.91
C ASN A 267 13.33 43.28 10.79
N ASP A 268 13.54 43.30 12.10
CA ASP A 268 12.67 42.71 13.16
C ASP A 268 12.32 41.22 12.98
N ASN A 269 13.22 40.47 12.36
CA ASN A 269 13.03 39.06 12.14
C ASN A 269 13.20 38.27 13.44
N PRO A 270 12.17 37.55 13.93
CA PRO A 270 12.23 36.83 15.20
C PRO A 270 13.30 35.74 15.23
N ILE A 271 13.69 35.16 14.07
CA ILE A 271 14.76 34.14 13.99
C ILE A 271 16.09 34.68 14.53
N TYR A 272 16.37 35.97 14.35
CA TYR A 272 17.64 36.57 14.71
C TYR A 272 17.61 37.32 16.06
N LYS A 273 16.55 37.13 16.87
CA LYS A 273 16.50 37.64 18.26
C LYS A 273 17.31 36.71 19.20
N SER A 274 17.85 37.26 20.27
CA SER A 274 18.67 36.50 21.22
C SER A 274 17.91 35.38 21.93
N ASN A 275 16.65 35.63 22.30
CA ASN A 275 15.79 34.68 23.03
C ASN A 275 14.64 34.14 22.16
N THR A 276 14.94 33.82 20.92
CA THR A 276 13.94 33.24 19.98
C THR A 276 13.32 31.97 20.54
N ASN A 277 11.99 31.93 20.56
CA ASN A 277 11.23 30.73 20.86
C ASN A 277 10.36 30.30 19.68
N ILE A 278 9.82 29.07 19.75
CA ILE A 278 9.06 28.52 18.66
C ILE A 278 7.72 29.23 18.46
N ASP A 279 7.15 29.76 19.54
CA ASP A 279 5.84 30.42 19.50
C ASP A 279 5.96 31.75 18.73
N GLU A 280 7.02 32.54 18.96
CA GLU A 280 7.26 33.80 18.23
C GLU A 280 7.41 33.58 16.72
N ILE A 281 8.05 32.50 16.31
CA ILE A 281 8.20 32.20 14.88
C ILE A 281 6.89 31.67 14.31
N ALA A 282 6.19 30.78 15.02
CA ALA A 282 4.91 30.28 14.61
C ALA A 282 3.87 31.41 14.42
N ASP A 283 3.83 32.34 15.37
CA ASP A 283 2.98 33.54 15.29
C ASP A 283 3.38 34.44 14.11
N ALA A 284 4.68 34.69 13.90
CA ALA A 284 5.18 35.52 12.81
C ALA A 284 4.80 35.02 11.42
N ILE A 285 4.70 33.71 11.25
CA ILE A 285 4.28 33.07 9.98
C ILE A 285 2.81 32.64 9.98
N ASN A 286 2.07 32.97 11.03
CA ASN A 286 0.65 32.61 11.22
C ASN A 286 0.38 31.12 10.99
N VAL A 287 1.07 30.27 11.79
CA VAL A 287 0.85 28.81 11.84
C VAL A 287 0.75 28.34 13.29
N GLY A 288 0.15 27.17 13.51
CA GLY A 288 0.08 26.57 14.83
C GLY A 288 1.46 26.14 15.34
N ARG A 289 1.71 26.30 16.64
CA ARG A 289 2.94 25.83 17.31
C ARG A 289 3.22 24.35 17.05
N ASP A 290 2.17 23.52 17.14
CA ASP A 290 2.28 22.07 16.95
C ASP A 290 2.65 21.71 15.50
N ASP A 291 2.12 22.44 14.52
CA ASP A 291 2.46 22.28 13.11
C ASP A 291 3.92 22.70 12.85
N MET A 292 4.36 23.81 13.42
CA MET A 292 5.73 24.26 13.33
C MET A 292 6.70 23.26 13.99
N SER A 293 6.37 22.76 15.17
CA SER A 293 7.16 21.75 15.88
C SER A 293 7.24 20.45 15.07
N SER A 294 6.10 20.01 14.53
CA SER A 294 6.01 18.81 13.69
C SER A 294 6.82 18.95 12.40
N TYR A 295 6.78 20.10 11.75
CA TYR A 295 7.58 20.42 10.58
C TYR A 295 9.07 20.29 10.86
N ILE A 296 9.58 20.95 11.92
CA ILE A 296 11.00 20.91 12.27
C ILE A 296 11.46 19.49 12.60
N TYR A 297 10.67 18.75 13.39
CA TYR A 297 11.06 17.42 13.83
C TYR A 297 10.90 16.36 12.72
N ARG A 298 9.78 16.36 12.00
CA ARG A 298 9.45 15.30 11.03
C ARG A 298 10.01 15.57 9.64
N GLU A 299 9.92 16.81 9.16
CA GLU A 299 10.37 17.18 7.80
C GLU A 299 11.87 17.52 7.79
N LEU A 300 12.35 18.34 8.73
CA LEU A 300 13.75 18.74 8.77
C LEU A 300 14.64 17.79 9.59
N GLY A 301 14.07 16.83 10.33
CA GLY A 301 14.81 15.83 11.09
C GLY A 301 15.69 16.40 12.22
N THR A 302 15.35 17.58 12.75
CA THR A 302 16.19 18.29 13.72
C THR A 302 15.39 18.84 14.90
N SER A 303 16.07 19.36 15.93
CA SER A 303 15.42 20.09 17.02
C SER A 303 15.29 21.57 16.69
N PHE A 304 14.30 22.27 17.30
CA PHE A 304 14.14 23.71 17.15
C PHE A 304 15.42 24.46 17.48
N ALA A 305 16.10 24.14 18.59
CA ALA A 305 17.34 24.78 19.00
C ALA A 305 18.46 24.62 17.96
N SER A 306 18.61 23.41 17.39
CA SER A 306 19.62 23.17 16.35
C SER A 306 19.27 23.89 15.06
N TRP A 307 17.99 23.92 14.66
CA TRP A 307 17.52 24.62 13.47
C TRP A 307 17.76 26.13 13.57
N ILE A 308 17.40 26.78 14.71
CA ILE A 308 17.65 28.19 14.95
C ILE A 308 19.16 28.51 14.92
N CYS A 309 19.96 27.67 15.60
CA CYS A 309 21.43 27.86 15.60
C CYS A 309 22.00 27.83 14.19
N GLU A 310 21.55 26.89 13.36
CA GLU A 310 21.97 26.78 11.95
C GLU A 310 21.58 28.03 11.14
N LYS A 311 20.32 28.52 11.28
CA LYS A 311 19.86 29.72 10.58
C LYS A 311 20.65 30.98 10.97
N LYS A 312 20.92 31.16 12.28
CA LYS A 312 21.76 32.22 12.77
C LYS A 312 23.18 32.14 12.24
N LEU A 313 23.79 30.95 12.21
CA LEU A 313 25.14 30.76 11.69
C LEU A 313 25.26 31.03 10.19
N LEU A 314 24.25 30.60 9.39
CA LEU A 314 24.21 30.91 7.97
C LEU A 314 24.15 32.43 7.72
N ARG A 315 23.34 33.16 8.49
CA ARG A 315 23.27 34.63 8.40
C ARG A 315 24.58 35.28 8.85
N CYS A 316 25.25 34.75 9.89
CA CYS A 316 26.58 35.20 10.27
C CYS A 316 27.59 35.02 9.13
N ALA A 317 27.64 33.86 8.51
CA ALA A 317 28.56 33.53 7.43
C ALA A 317 28.35 34.48 6.24
N ASP A 318 27.08 34.69 5.85
CA ASP A 318 26.72 35.62 4.78
C ASP A 318 27.21 37.06 5.09
N GLN A 319 26.91 37.60 6.29
CA GLN A 319 27.34 38.95 6.66
C GLN A 319 28.85 39.07 6.81
N ILE A 320 29.54 38.03 7.30
CA ILE A 320 31.00 38.01 7.42
C ILE A 320 31.67 38.03 6.04
N ALA A 321 31.12 37.33 5.06
CA ALA A 321 31.65 37.28 3.70
C ALA A 321 31.37 38.56 2.90
N ASN A 322 30.14 39.12 3.05
CA ASN A 322 29.62 40.13 2.14
C ASN A 322 29.65 41.57 2.72
N THR A 323 30.06 41.75 3.99
CA THR A 323 30.09 43.09 4.61
C THR A 323 31.39 43.36 5.35
N SER A 324 31.74 44.64 5.49
CA SER A 324 32.88 45.11 6.29
C SER A 324 32.54 45.35 7.77
N ARG A 325 31.33 45.01 8.24
CA ARG A 325 30.88 45.19 9.63
C ARG A 325 31.80 44.45 10.60
N LYS A 326 31.93 44.97 11.82
CA LYS A 326 32.68 44.27 12.87
C LYS A 326 32.06 42.93 13.20
N ILE A 327 32.88 41.90 13.39
CA ILE A 327 32.38 40.53 13.66
C ILE A 327 31.58 40.50 14.98
N SER A 328 31.95 41.35 15.97
CA SER A 328 31.17 41.50 17.20
C SER A 328 29.77 42.08 16.99
N GLU A 329 29.64 43.01 16.06
CA GLU A 329 28.35 43.59 15.68
C GLU A 329 27.48 42.59 14.94
N ILE A 330 28.09 41.82 14.03
CA ILE A 330 27.38 40.70 13.33
C ILE A 330 26.86 39.68 14.32
N ALA A 331 27.64 39.30 15.36
CA ALA A 331 27.19 38.37 16.39
C ALA A 331 25.91 38.84 17.08
N ILE A 332 25.84 40.10 17.48
CA ILE A 332 24.68 40.69 18.16
C ILE A 332 23.48 40.76 17.19
N ASN A 333 23.70 41.25 15.97
CA ASN A 333 22.65 41.43 14.96
C ASN A 333 22.05 40.10 14.45
N THR A 334 22.75 38.99 14.64
CA THR A 334 22.30 37.66 14.31
C THR A 334 21.76 36.88 15.51
N GLY A 335 21.58 37.56 16.65
CA GLY A 335 20.93 37.02 17.85
C GLY A 335 21.82 36.16 18.74
N TYR A 336 23.15 36.36 18.70
CA TYR A 336 24.03 35.82 19.72
C TYR A 336 24.21 36.84 20.87
N MET A 337 24.35 36.32 22.08
CA MET A 337 24.53 37.18 23.26
C MET A 337 25.89 37.86 23.25
N ASP A 338 26.92 37.19 22.72
CA ASP A 338 28.29 37.69 22.65
C ASP A 338 29.08 37.05 21.49
N LEU A 339 30.22 37.66 21.18
CA LEU A 339 31.15 37.18 20.16
C LEU A 339 31.77 35.81 20.48
N PRO A 340 32.18 35.49 21.74
CA PRO A 340 32.71 34.17 22.07
C PRO A 340 31.72 33.02 21.78
N ALA A 341 30.46 33.19 22.15
CA ALA A 341 29.41 32.19 21.89
C ALA A 341 29.23 31.94 20.40
N MET A 342 29.13 33.02 19.60
CA MET A 342 29.02 32.91 18.14
C MET A 342 30.28 32.27 17.55
N SER A 343 31.47 32.68 17.94
CA SER A 343 32.74 32.17 17.37
C SER A 343 32.94 30.70 17.64
N LYS A 344 32.55 30.22 18.84
CA LYS A 344 32.59 28.79 19.19
C LYS A 344 31.62 27.97 18.31
N ALA A 345 30.38 28.41 18.15
CA ALA A 345 29.39 27.76 17.31
C ALA A 345 29.80 27.79 15.83
N PHE A 346 30.32 28.91 15.34
CA PHE A 346 30.78 29.09 13.97
C PHE A 346 31.97 28.17 13.65
N LYS A 347 33.00 28.13 14.52
CA LYS A 347 34.13 27.20 14.32
C LYS A 347 33.71 25.75 14.34
N LYS A 348 32.76 25.39 15.22
CA LYS A 348 32.22 24.03 15.25
C LYS A 348 31.50 23.64 13.93
N ARG A 349 30.80 24.62 13.30
CA ARG A 349 30.00 24.37 12.07
C ARG A 349 30.85 24.43 10.80
N PHE A 350 31.75 25.44 10.70
CA PHE A 350 32.51 25.73 9.47
C PHE A 350 33.97 25.28 9.52
N GLY A 351 34.45 24.79 10.65
CA GLY A 351 35.84 24.33 10.84
C GLY A 351 36.88 25.45 11.05
N VAL A 352 36.53 26.69 10.73
CA VAL A 352 37.41 27.88 10.80
C VAL A 352 36.79 28.98 11.67
N THR A 353 37.60 29.87 12.15
CA THR A 353 37.13 31.04 12.91
C THR A 353 36.44 32.07 12.00
N PRO A 354 35.53 32.92 12.52
CA PRO A 354 34.90 33.98 11.74
C PRO A 354 35.90 34.91 11.03
N SER A 355 37.05 35.18 11.67
CA SER A 355 38.10 36.03 11.10
C SER A 355 38.86 35.36 9.96
N GLU A 356 39.13 34.05 10.08
CA GLU A 356 39.76 33.26 9.00
C GLU A 356 38.79 33.13 7.82
N TYR A 357 37.49 32.87 8.09
CA TYR A 357 36.43 32.78 7.08
C TYR A 357 36.31 34.09 6.28
N ARG A 358 36.39 35.27 6.96
CA ARG A 358 36.38 36.56 6.29
C ARG A 358 37.58 36.73 5.36
N LYS A 359 38.79 36.36 5.83
CA LYS A 359 40.01 36.49 5.01
C LYS A 359 39.95 35.62 3.76
N SER A 360 39.40 34.42 3.85
CA SER A 360 39.29 33.50 2.71
C SER A 360 38.23 33.89 1.67
N ASN A 361 37.24 34.72 2.03
CA ASN A 361 36.17 35.15 1.13
C ASN A 361 36.32 36.59 0.63
N MET A 362 37.28 37.38 1.16
CA MET A 362 37.58 38.74 0.71
C MET A 362 38.81 38.82 -0.22
N SER A 363 39.45 37.69 -0.53
CA SER A 363 40.51 37.56 -1.52
C SER A 363 39.91 37.14 -2.86
#